data_3c29ffeda08f2e3f98b813b89d7bada7
#
_entry.id   3c29ffeda08f2e3f98b813b89d7bada7
#
_cell.length_a   1.000
_cell.length_b   1.000
_cell.length_c   1.000
_cell.angle_alpha   90.00
_cell.angle_beta   90.00
_cell.angle_gamma   90.00
#
_symmetry.space_group_name_H-M   'P 1'
#
loop_
_entity.id
_entity.type
_entity.pdbx_description
1 polymer ?
#
loop_
_entity_poly.entity_id
_entity_poly.type
_entity_poly.pdbx_seq_one_letter_code
_entity_poly.pdbx_strand_id
1 'polypeptide(L)'
;TVEVENKIYLTAFSLADDLIEEIKEKQYDEKTLVFPTTNRTNLTPALSLGPESETYYQFDDMDDYNNYTRHVVAPYVETYDIVCKVNYVHEDDSNIISTNQTFHKRVEVTVSSPYLRHEVKLSFIFTHK
;
A
#
# COMPACT_ATOMS: atom_id res chain seq x y z
N THR A 1 23.22 19.07 3.14
CA THR A 1 23.74 18.82 4.49
C THR A 1 23.02 17.65 5.13
N VAL A 2 23.60 17.11 6.18
CA VAL A 2 23.01 16.00 6.93
C VAL A 2 21.65 16.39 7.49
N GLU A 3 21.50 17.61 7.96
CA GLU A 3 20.21 18.09 8.49
C GLU A 3 19.11 18.16 7.43
N VAL A 4 19.46 18.60 6.23
CA VAL A 4 18.51 18.66 5.11
C VAL A 4 18.11 17.25 4.67
N GLU A 5 19.08 16.34 4.56
CA GLU A 5 18.81 14.93 4.24
C GLU A 5 17.89 14.29 5.26
N ASN A 6 18.12 14.51 6.56
CA ASN A 6 17.28 13.97 7.62
C ASN A 6 15.86 14.49 7.52
N LYS A 7 15.69 15.76 7.20
CA LYS A 7 14.38 16.37 7.04
C LYS A 7 13.61 15.74 5.88
N ILE A 8 14.29 15.50 4.77
CA ILE A 8 13.69 14.86 3.60
C ILE A 8 13.30 13.41 3.93
N TYR A 9 14.16 12.66 4.65
CA TYR A 9 13.81 11.31 5.09
C TYR A 9 12.60 11.29 6.01
N LEU A 10 12.51 12.22 6.95
CA LEU A 10 11.37 12.30 7.86
C LEU A 10 10.08 12.61 7.10
N THR A 11 10.14 13.49 6.11
CA THR A 11 8.97 13.80 5.27
C THR A 11 8.56 12.59 4.46
N ALA A 12 9.52 11.91 3.83
CA ALA A 12 9.23 10.70 3.06
C ALA A 12 8.63 9.60 3.93
N PHE A 13 9.18 9.40 5.13
CA PHE A 13 8.64 8.44 6.09
C PHE A 13 7.20 8.78 6.47
N SER A 14 6.93 10.06 6.76
CA SER A 14 5.58 10.51 7.12
C SER A 14 4.58 10.29 5.99
N LEU A 15 4.99 10.54 4.73
CA LEU A 15 4.13 10.30 3.57
C LEU A 15 3.78 8.82 3.44
N ALA A 16 4.76 7.94 3.62
CA ALA A 16 4.55 6.50 3.57
C ALA A 16 3.63 6.03 4.70
N ASP A 17 3.89 6.50 5.92
CA ASP A 17 3.12 6.12 7.10
C ASP A 17 1.67 6.60 7.01
N ASP A 18 1.46 7.83 6.55
CA ASP A 18 0.11 8.37 6.36
C ASP A 18 -0.70 7.54 5.39
N LEU A 19 -0.09 7.11 4.30
CA LEU A 19 -0.80 6.27 3.33
C LEU A 19 -1.13 4.89 3.91
N ILE A 20 -0.22 4.29 4.65
CA ILE A 20 -0.49 3.01 5.33
C ILE A 20 -1.64 3.16 6.32
N GLU A 21 -1.67 4.24 7.11
CA GLU A 21 -2.76 4.48 8.05
C GLU A 21 -4.10 4.69 7.33
N GLU A 22 -4.09 5.36 6.20
CA GLU A 22 -5.29 5.51 5.36
C GLU A 22 -5.80 4.15 4.88
N ILE A 23 -4.89 3.29 4.41
CA ILE A 23 -5.24 1.96 3.90
C ILE A 23 -5.79 1.06 5.02
N LYS A 24 -5.27 1.19 6.24
CA LYS A 24 -5.75 0.41 7.38
C LYS A 24 -7.23 0.63 7.69
N GLU A 25 -7.77 1.76 7.29
CA GLU A 25 -9.19 2.08 7.51
C GLU A 25 -10.12 1.46 6.47
N LYS A 26 -9.57 0.85 5.41
CA LYS A 26 -10.34 0.28 4.32
C LYS A 26 -10.66 -1.19 4.56
N GLN A 27 -11.62 -1.69 3.79
CA GLN A 27 -11.97 -3.12 3.82
C GLN A 27 -10.81 -3.96 3.26
N TYR A 28 -10.70 -5.18 3.75
CA TYR A 28 -9.64 -6.09 3.32
C TYR A 28 -9.72 -6.42 1.83
N ASP A 29 -10.94 -6.59 1.29
CA ASP A 29 -11.13 -7.02 -0.09
C ASP A 29 -12.49 -6.54 -0.59
N GLU A 30 -12.61 -6.21 -1.88
CA GLU A 30 -13.86 -5.80 -2.49
C GLU A 30 -14.98 -6.79 -2.23
N LYS A 31 -14.65 -8.08 -2.25
CA LYS A 31 -15.64 -9.15 -2.01
C LYS A 31 -16.17 -9.16 -0.58
N THR A 32 -15.42 -8.60 0.38
CA THR A 32 -15.85 -8.53 1.78
C THR A 32 -16.69 -7.30 2.09
N LEU A 33 -16.87 -6.37 1.14
CA LEU A 33 -17.75 -5.21 1.31
C LEU A 33 -19.21 -5.62 1.44
N VAL A 34 -19.61 -6.71 0.78
CA VAL A 34 -20.98 -7.19 0.77
C VAL A 34 -21.18 -8.34 1.76
N PHE A 35 -20.27 -9.29 1.77
CA PHE A 35 -20.38 -10.49 2.63
C PHE A 35 -19.06 -10.77 3.33
N PRO A 36 -19.06 -10.90 4.67
CA PRO A 36 -17.91 -11.47 5.37
C PRO A 36 -17.68 -12.91 4.85
N THR A 37 -16.44 -13.31 4.74
CA THR A 37 -16.13 -14.65 4.25
C THR A 37 -15.08 -15.33 5.12
N THR A 38 -15.25 -16.64 5.31
CA THR A 38 -14.24 -17.51 5.90
C THR A 38 -13.57 -18.39 4.83
N ASN A 39 -14.01 -18.26 3.57
CA ASN A 39 -13.48 -19.03 2.46
C ASN A 39 -12.64 -18.10 1.56
N ARG A 40 -11.33 -18.34 1.53
CA ARG A 40 -10.39 -17.52 0.76
C ARG A 40 -10.68 -17.49 -0.74
N THR A 41 -11.37 -18.49 -1.29
CA THR A 41 -11.72 -18.50 -2.71
C THR A 41 -12.78 -17.46 -3.06
N ASN A 42 -13.46 -16.90 -2.05
CA ASN A 42 -14.40 -15.81 -2.24
C ASN A 42 -13.74 -14.43 -2.31
N LEU A 43 -12.43 -14.37 -2.07
CA LEU A 43 -11.67 -13.12 -2.16
C LEU A 43 -11.32 -12.82 -3.62
N THR A 44 -10.91 -11.58 -3.88
CA THR A 44 -10.48 -11.17 -5.22
C THR A 44 -9.25 -11.98 -5.64
N PRO A 45 -9.21 -12.56 -6.87
CA PRO A 45 -8.04 -13.27 -7.36
C PRO A 45 -6.79 -12.40 -7.36
N ALA A 46 -5.62 -13.03 -7.15
CA ALA A 46 -4.34 -12.32 -7.01
C ALA A 46 -4.02 -11.44 -8.23
N LEU A 47 -4.36 -11.86 -9.44
CA LEU A 47 -4.10 -11.10 -10.65
C LEU A 47 -5.11 -9.98 -10.88
N SER A 48 -6.18 -9.92 -10.08
CA SER A 48 -7.25 -8.93 -10.21
C SER A 48 -7.20 -7.85 -9.13
N LEU A 49 -6.14 -7.81 -8.31
CA LEU A 49 -5.97 -6.77 -7.31
C LEU A 49 -5.76 -5.43 -8.00
N GLY A 50 -6.59 -4.45 -7.67
CA GLY A 50 -6.49 -3.14 -8.25
C GLY A 50 -7.77 -2.34 -8.03
N PRO A 51 -7.83 -1.10 -8.53
CA PRO A 51 -8.93 -0.18 -8.25
C PRO A 51 -10.25 -0.50 -8.96
N GLU A 52 -10.31 -1.51 -9.80
CA GLU A 52 -11.56 -1.98 -10.43
C GLU A 52 -12.31 -0.86 -11.15
N SER A 53 -11.58 0.02 -11.83
CA SER A 53 -12.08 1.21 -12.55
C SER A 53 -12.51 2.35 -11.63
N GLU A 54 -12.25 2.26 -10.33
CA GLU A 54 -12.53 3.35 -9.39
C GLU A 54 -11.42 4.41 -9.43
N THR A 55 -11.79 5.67 -9.18
CA THR A 55 -10.81 6.72 -8.96
C THR A 55 -10.37 6.72 -7.49
N TYR A 56 -9.27 7.42 -7.18
CA TYR A 56 -8.73 7.47 -5.81
C TYR A 56 -9.81 7.81 -4.75
N TYR A 57 -10.69 8.75 -5.03
CA TYR A 57 -11.70 9.16 -4.06
C TYR A 57 -12.80 8.11 -3.86
N GLN A 58 -12.84 7.09 -4.71
CA GLN A 58 -13.81 6.00 -4.62
C GLN A 58 -13.21 4.73 -4.01
N PHE A 59 -11.92 4.77 -3.64
CA PHE A 59 -11.25 3.61 -3.06
C PHE A 59 -11.93 3.20 -1.75
N ASP A 60 -12.37 1.97 -1.66
CA ASP A 60 -13.13 1.45 -0.53
C ASP A 60 -12.54 0.19 0.09
N ASP A 61 -11.59 -0.47 -0.57
CA ASP A 61 -10.85 -1.59 -0.02
C ASP A 61 -9.36 -1.42 -0.26
N MET A 62 -8.55 -2.28 0.38
CA MET A 62 -7.09 -2.14 0.26
C MET A 62 -6.57 -2.57 -1.10
N ASP A 63 -7.31 -3.38 -1.87
CA ASP A 63 -6.90 -3.80 -3.21
C ASP A 63 -6.84 -2.62 -4.18
N ASP A 64 -7.67 -1.60 -3.97
CA ASP A 64 -7.73 -0.42 -4.82
C ASP A 64 -6.38 0.30 -4.87
N TYR A 65 -5.57 0.15 -3.83
CA TYR A 65 -4.26 0.79 -3.73
C TYR A 65 -3.16 0.04 -4.49
N ASN A 66 -3.45 -1.14 -5.05
CA ASN A 66 -2.43 -1.85 -5.81
C ASN A 66 -2.09 -1.06 -7.08
N ASN A 67 -0.80 -0.80 -7.28
CA ASN A 67 -0.26 0.05 -8.35
C ASN A 67 -0.65 1.53 -8.24
N TYR A 68 -1.20 1.95 -7.11
CA TYR A 68 -1.49 3.36 -6.88
C TYR A 68 -0.18 4.17 -6.83
N THR A 69 -0.18 5.31 -7.51
CA THR A 69 0.96 6.23 -7.51
C THR A 69 0.49 7.63 -7.18
N ARG A 70 1.36 8.38 -6.51
CA ARG A 70 1.09 9.79 -6.17
C ARG A 70 2.38 10.59 -6.28
N HIS A 71 2.28 11.77 -6.85
CA HIS A 71 3.38 12.73 -6.90
C HIS A 71 3.06 13.86 -5.93
N VAL A 72 3.99 14.17 -5.03
CA VAL A 72 3.81 15.20 -4.01
C VAL A 72 4.91 16.24 -4.15
N VAL A 73 4.52 17.52 -4.15
CA VAL A 73 5.46 18.63 -4.13
C VAL A 73 5.38 19.27 -2.74
N ALA A 74 6.48 19.22 -2.01
CA ALA A 74 6.55 19.76 -0.66
C ALA A 74 6.82 21.28 -0.68
N PRO A 75 6.65 21.99 0.47
CA PRO A 75 6.74 23.46 0.51
C PRO A 75 8.04 24.07 -0.01
N TYR A 76 9.16 23.36 0.02
CA TYR A 76 10.46 23.85 -0.44
C TYR A 76 10.84 23.30 -1.81
N VAL A 77 9.84 22.95 -2.63
CA VAL A 77 9.93 22.39 -3.98
C VAL A 77 10.61 21.01 -4.08
N GLU A 78 10.92 20.35 -2.97
CA GLU A 78 11.31 18.94 -3.03
C GLU A 78 10.12 18.10 -3.46
N THR A 79 10.36 17.13 -4.34
CA THR A 79 9.33 16.28 -4.89
C THR A 79 9.48 14.85 -4.41
N TYR A 80 8.36 14.17 -4.26
CA TYR A 80 8.30 12.79 -3.80
C TYR A 80 7.37 12.00 -4.71
N ASP A 81 7.81 10.81 -5.07
CA ASP A 81 6.97 9.87 -5.81
C ASP A 81 6.65 8.69 -4.90
N ILE A 82 5.36 8.42 -4.76
CA ILE A 82 4.85 7.35 -3.91
C ILE A 82 4.29 6.25 -4.79
N VAL A 83 4.70 5.02 -4.55
CA VAL A 83 4.18 3.84 -5.25
C VAL A 83 3.70 2.85 -4.22
N CYS A 84 2.50 2.33 -4.40
CA CYS A 84 1.90 1.36 -3.50
C CYS A 84 1.69 0.03 -4.24
N LYS A 85 2.02 -1.07 -3.57
CA LYS A 85 1.79 -2.42 -4.07
C LYS A 85 1.04 -3.22 -3.02
N VAL A 86 0.03 -3.98 -3.46
CA VAL A 86 -0.74 -4.87 -2.61
C VAL A 86 -0.64 -6.28 -3.18
N ASN A 87 -0.23 -7.23 -2.35
CA ASN A 87 -0.09 -8.62 -2.76
C ASN A 87 -0.59 -9.55 -1.67
N TYR A 88 -1.18 -10.66 -2.07
CA TYR A 88 -1.37 -11.76 -1.15
C TYR A 88 0.01 -12.32 -0.76
N VAL A 89 0.15 -12.74 0.48
CA VAL A 89 1.37 -13.37 0.97
C VAL A 89 1.02 -14.70 1.63
N HIS A 90 2.01 -15.58 1.71
CA HIS A 90 1.83 -16.88 2.37
C HIS A 90 1.51 -16.70 3.85
N GLU A 91 0.59 -17.50 4.34
CA GLU A 91 0.17 -17.42 5.74
C GLU A 91 1.33 -17.78 6.70
N ASP A 92 2.24 -18.63 6.24
CA ASP A 92 3.40 -19.07 7.03
C ASP A 92 4.60 -18.14 6.90
N ASP A 93 4.68 -17.35 5.82
CA ASP A 93 5.80 -16.45 5.58
C ASP A 93 5.35 -15.23 4.79
N SER A 94 5.26 -14.08 5.47
CA SER A 94 4.80 -12.82 4.89
C SER A 94 5.78 -12.21 3.90
N ASN A 95 6.98 -12.76 3.76
CA ASN A 95 7.96 -12.31 2.79
C ASN A 95 7.78 -13.00 1.43
N ILE A 96 6.93 -14.01 1.35
CA ILE A 96 6.69 -14.76 0.11
C ILE A 96 5.34 -14.33 -0.48
N ILE A 97 5.37 -13.76 -1.68
CA ILE A 97 4.16 -13.37 -2.41
C ILE A 97 3.44 -14.63 -2.87
N SER A 98 2.14 -14.69 -2.61
CA SER A 98 1.29 -15.81 -3.03
C SER A 98 0.59 -15.47 -4.34
N THR A 99 0.54 -16.44 -5.26
CA THR A 99 -0.25 -16.33 -6.48
C THR A 99 -1.70 -16.73 -6.28
N ASN A 100 -2.04 -17.21 -5.09
CA ASN A 100 -3.40 -17.59 -4.69
C ASN A 100 -3.92 -16.65 -3.62
N GLN A 101 -5.24 -16.57 -3.46
CA GLN A 101 -5.87 -15.81 -2.39
C GLN A 101 -5.47 -16.41 -1.03
N THR A 102 -5.17 -15.53 -0.09
CA THR A 102 -4.95 -15.90 1.31
C THR A 102 -5.64 -14.86 2.20
N PHE A 103 -5.66 -15.09 3.51
CA PHE A 103 -6.20 -14.11 4.45
C PHE A 103 -5.16 -13.09 4.91
N HIS A 104 -3.98 -13.07 4.26
CA HIS A 104 -2.92 -12.13 4.56
C HIS A 104 -2.54 -11.38 3.29
N LYS A 105 -2.54 -10.05 3.36
CA LYS A 105 -2.06 -9.18 2.29
C LYS A 105 -0.95 -8.30 2.82
N ARG A 106 0.09 -8.13 2.01
CA ARG A 106 1.14 -7.16 2.30
C ARG A 106 0.90 -5.92 1.47
N VAL A 107 0.85 -4.78 2.15
CA VAL A 107 0.84 -3.48 1.52
C VAL A 107 2.25 -2.92 1.65
N GLU A 108 2.86 -2.56 0.54
CA GLU A 108 4.19 -1.96 0.52
C GLU A 108 4.10 -0.58 -0.11
N VAL A 109 4.56 0.42 0.62
CA VAL A 109 4.58 1.81 0.17
C VAL A 109 6.03 2.22 0.02
N THR A 110 6.41 2.67 -1.17
CA THR A 110 7.74 3.15 -1.49
C THR A 110 7.68 4.62 -1.82
N VAL A 111 8.48 5.42 -1.14
CA VAL A 111 8.60 6.85 -1.39
C VAL A 111 10.02 7.14 -1.87
N SER A 112 10.14 7.73 -3.05
CA SER A 112 11.40 8.11 -3.65
C SER A 112 11.44 9.62 -3.92
N SER A 113 12.66 10.17 -3.96
CA SER A 113 12.88 11.57 -4.24
C SER A 113 14.28 11.73 -4.85
N PRO A 114 14.47 12.69 -5.77
CA PRO A 114 15.81 13.00 -6.27
C PRO A 114 16.79 13.44 -5.18
N TYR A 115 16.24 13.86 -4.03
CA TYR A 115 17.05 14.36 -2.89
C TYR A 115 17.39 13.26 -1.88
N LEU A 116 16.91 12.02 -2.10
CA LEU A 116 17.21 10.87 -1.23
C LEU A 116 18.18 9.95 -1.93
N ARG A 117 19.17 9.46 -1.18
CA ARG A 117 20.11 8.45 -1.69
C ARG A 117 19.44 7.10 -1.84
N HIS A 118 18.54 6.78 -0.92
CA HIS A 118 17.80 5.53 -0.89
C HIS A 118 16.32 5.84 -0.70
N GLU A 119 15.47 5.08 -1.38
CA GLU A 119 14.04 5.20 -1.20
C GLU A 119 13.62 4.75 0.20
N VAL A 120 12.52 5.31 0.70
CA VAL A 120 11.89 4.88 1.95
C VAL A 120 10.83 3.84 1.60
N LYS A 121 10.91 2.70 2.24
CA LYS A 121 9.97 1.60 1.98
C LYS A 121 9.39 1.13 3.30
N LEU A 122 8.07 1.21 3.42
CA LEU A 122 7.32 0.68 4.57
C LEU A 122 6.39 -0.42 4.08
N SER A 123 6.23 -1.45 4.89
CA SER A 123 5.29 -2.51 4.58
C SER A 123 4.46 -2.86 5.81
N PHE A 124 3.27 -3.37 5.57
CA PHE A 124 2.37 -3.78 6.63
C PHE A 124 1.61 -5.01 6.16
N ILE A 125 1.42 -5.96 7.06
CA ILE A 125 0.65 -7.18 6.78
C ILE A 125 -0.74 -7.04 7.39
N PHE A 126 -1.75 -7.12 6.53
CA PHE A 126 -3.14 -7.09 6.94
C PHE A 126 -3.67 -8.52 6.96
N THR A 127 -4.39 -8.86 8.01
CA THR A 127 -5.01 -10.17 8.15
C THR A 127 -6.52 -10.00 8.16
N HIS A 128 -7.21 -10.72 7.28
CA HIS A 128 -8.67 -10.77 7.28
C HIS A 128 -9.15 -11.64 8.45
N LYS A 129 -10.07 -11.13 9.21
CA LYS A 129 -10.64 -11.83 10.37
C LYS A 129 -12.09 -12.20 10.16
#